data_ba5d8dee43ad699007f1ce490e6c2ba9
#
_entry.id   ba5d8dee43ad699007f1ce490e6c2ba9
#
_cell.length_a   1.000
_cell.length_b   1.000
_cell.length_c   1.000
_cell.angle_alpha   90.00
_cell.angle_beta   90.00
_cell.angle_gamma   90.00
#
_symmetry.space_group_name_H-M   'P 1'
#
loop_
_entity.id
_entity.type
_entity.pdbx_description
1 polymer ?
#
loop_
_entity_poly.entity_id
_entity_poly.type
_entity_poly.pdbx_seq_one_letter_code
_entity_poly.pdbx_strand_id
1 'polypeptide(L)'
;YNNDMFGVRGLLRKAYSWWLGRNKPMVREVSKSDVRVCLHKSVSLAAMTFMYAMREKGYDTCPMEGFDSKRVKQLLGLRDSDQITMVVSCGVRTDEGVYGERHRVANGSVIKTH
;
A
#
# COMPACT_ATOMS: atom_id res chain seq x y z
N TYR A 1 -15.39 -5.74 0.04
CA TYR A 1 -14.89 -6.80 0.91
C TYR A 1 -15.19 -6.57 2.41
N ASN A 2 -15.83 -5.49 2.80
CA ASN A 2 -16.17 -5.25 4.21
C ASN A 2 -17.42 -4.35 4.34
N ASN A 3 -18.58 -4.90 4.01
CA ASN A 3 -19.88 -4.27 4.27
C ASN A 3 -20.27 -4.46 5.76
N ASP A 4 -19.52 -3.82 6.66
CA ASP A 4 -19.84 -3.80 8.08
C ASP A 4 -20.47 -2.45 8.43
N MET A 5 -21.76 -2.34 8.14
CA MET A 5 -22.54 -1.09 8.25
C MET A 5 -22.61 -0.56 9.69
N PHE A 6 -22.40 -1.42 10.71
CA PHE A 6 -22.51 -1.06 12.13
C PHE A 6 -21.28 -1.37 12.98
N GLY A 7 -20.16 -1.81 12.39
CA GLY A 7 -18.93 -2.13 13.15
C GLY A 7 -19.04 -3.38 14.05
N VAL A 8 -20.19 -4.03 14.10
CA VAL A 8 -20.44 -5.19 14.99
C VAL A 8 -19.55 -6.38 14.62
N ARG A 9 -19.38 -6.66 13.34
CA ARG A 9 -18.50 -7.75 12.88
C ARG A 9 -17.02 -7.49 13.23
N GLY A 10 -16.61 -6.22 13.23
CA GLY A 10 -15.26 -5.83 13.64
C GLY A 10 -15.04 -6.08 15.14
N LEU A 11 -16.03 -5.77 15.96
CA LEU A 11 -15.99 -6.01 17.41
C LEU A 11 -15.99 -7.52 17.72
N LEU A 12 -16.85 -8.29 17.06
CA LEU A 12 -16.91 -9.74 17.20
C LEU A 12 -15.59 -10.41 16.80
N ARG A 13 -14.96 -9.98 15.69
CA ARG A 13 -13.64 -10.47 15.28
C ARG A 13 -12.56 -10.15 16.30
N LYS A 14 -12.55 -8.95 16.88
CA LYS A 14 -11.62 -8.60 17.96
C LYS A 14 -11.80 -9.47 19.20
N ALA A 15 -13.03 -9.64 19.65
CA ALA A 15 -13.35 -10.46 20.80
C ALA A 15 -12.96 -11.94 20.55
N TYR A 16 -13.28 -12.47 19.38
CA TYR A 16 -12.93 -13.83 18.98
C TYR A 16 -11.41 -14.03 18.87
N SER A 17 -10.71 -13.11 18.22
CA SER A 17 -9.25 -13.15 18.11
C SER A 17 -8.57 -13.02 19.48
N TRP A 18 -9.10 -12.18 20.38
CA TRP A 18 -8.60 -12.06 21.74
C TRP A 18 -8.80 -13.36 22.55
N TRP A 19 -9.99 -13.95 22.47
CA TRP A 19 -10.33 -15.17 23.21
C TRP A 19 -9.52 -16.38 22.73
N LEU A 20 -9.48 -16.64 21.43
CA LEU A 20 -8.69 -17.73 20.85
C LEU A 20 -7.18 -17.51 20.95
N GLY A 21 -6.74 -16.27 20.85
CA GLY A 21 -5.32 -15.90 20.90
C GLY A 21 -4.68 -16.04 22.29
N ARG A 22 -5.44 -16.48 23.31
CA ARG A 22 -4.89 -16.81 24.64
C ARG A 22 -4.10 -18.12 24.62
N ASN A 23 -4.56 -19.10 23.85
CA ASN A 23 -4.02 -20.46 23.87
C ASN A 23 -3.49 -20.94 22.53
N LYS A 24 -3.71 -20.16 21.43
CA LYS A 24 -3.26 -20.51 20.08
C LYS A 24 -2.72 -19.30 19.35
N PRO A 25 -1.72 -19.47 18.45
CA PRO A 25 -1.29 -18.39 17.56
C PRO A 25 -2.49 -17.91 16.73
N MET A 26 -2.75 -16.60 16.76
CA MET A 26 -3.89 -15.99 16.08
C MET A 26 -3.50 -14.63 15.51
N VAL A 27 -4.05 -14.30 14.33
CA VAL A 27 -3.92 -12.96 13.75
C VAL A 27 -4.61 -11.95 14.65
N ARG A 28 -3.88 -10.94 15.10
CA ARG A 28 -4.38 -9.90 16.00
C ARG A 28 -4.77 -8.61 15.26
N GLU A 29 -4.24 -8.41 14.07
CA GLU A 29 -4.49 -7.26 13.19
C GLU A 29 -5.82 -7.42 12.45
N VAL A 30 -6.94 -7.25 13.18
CA VAL A 30 -8.30 -7.51 12.67
C VAL A 30 -9.19 -6.25 12.64
N SER A 31 -8.65 -5.09 13.03
CA SER A 31 -9.39 -3.83 12.98
C SER A 31 -9.59 -3.34 11.54
N LYS A 32 -10.50 -2.38 11.35
CA LYS A 32 -10.69 -1.74 10.03
C LYS A 32 -9.41 -1.05 9.54
N SER A 33 -8.66 -0.43 10.45
CA SER A 33 -7.36 0.19 10.16
C SER A 33 -6.32 -0.84 9.72
N ASP A 34 -6.26 -1.99 10.39
CA ASP A 34 -5.31 -3.04 10.05
C ASP A 34 -5.62 -3.65 8.68
N VAL A 35 -6.90 -3.91 8.40
CA VAL A 35 -7.35 -4.37 7.07
C VAL A 35 -6.99 -3.36 5.99
N ARG A 36 -7.17 -2.06 6.25
CA ARG A 36 -6.77 -1.00 5.33
C ARG A 36 -5.27 -1.04 5.04
N VAL A 37 -4.43 -1.15 6.07
CA VAL A 37 -2.97 -1.29 5.92
C VAL A 37 -2.63 -2.54 5.10
N CYS A 38 -3.28 -3.67 5.34
CA CYS A 38 -3.10 -4.90 4.55
C CYS A 38 -3.43 -4.69 3.07
N LEU A 39 -4.54 -4.00 2.77
CA LEU A 39 -4.93 -3.70 1.40
C LEU A 39 -3.90 -2.81 0.69
N HIS A 40 -3.42 -1.75 1.35
CA HIS A 40 -2.37 -0.89 0.79
C HIS A 40 -1.08 -1.67 0.52
N LYS A 41 -0.66 -2.56 1.43
CA LYS A 41 0.50 -3.45 1.19
C LYS A 41 0.32 -4.33 -0.04
N SER A 42 -0.86 -4.95 -0.19
CA SER A 42 -1.15 -5.81 -1.34
C SER A 42 -1.15 -5.03 -2.67
N VAL A 43 -1.73 -3.83 -2.69
CA VAL A 43 -1.72 -2.96 -3.86
C VAL A 43 -0.30 -2.49 -4.18
N SER A 44 0.52 -2.19 -3.17
CA SER A 44 1.92 -1.80 -3.36
C SER A 44 2.76 -2.92 -3.99
N LEU A 45 2.49 -4.19 -3.66
CA LEU A 45 3.14 -5.34 -4.33
C LEU A 45 2.76 -5.40 -5.81
N ALA A 46 1.49 -5.19 -6.15
CA ALA A 46 1.05 -5.13 -7.54
C ALA A 46 1.68 -3.93 -8.30
N ALA A 47 1.76 -2.77 -7.66
CA ALA A 47 2.43 -1.59 -8.22
C ALA A 47 3.92 -1.85 -8.48
N MET A 48 4.61 -2.54 -7.57
CA MET A 48 6.00 -2.92 -7.75
C MET A 48 6.18 -3.88 -8.94
N THR A 49 5.29 -4.87 -9.07
CA THR A 49 5.29 -5.79 -10.22
C THR A 49 5.09 -5.04 -11.53
N PHE A 50 4.16 -4.08 -11.56
CA PHE A 50 3.97 -3.20 -12.70
C PHE A 50 5.24 -2.41 -13.06
N MET A 51 5.91 -1.81 -12.07
CA MET A 51 7.14 -1.05 -12.29
C MET A 51 8.26 -1.91 -12.88
N TYR A 52 8.43 -3.15 -12.41
CA TYR A 52 9.39 -4.10 -12.99
C TYR A 52 9.04 -4.47 -14.43
N ALA A 53 7.78 -4.77 -14.71
CA ALA A 53 7.32 -5.10 -16.06
C ALA A 53 7.52 -3.93 -17.04
N MET A 54 7.33 -2.69 -16.57
CA MET A 54 7.60 -1.49 -17.40
C MET A 54 9.10 -1.33 -17.64
N ARG A 55 9.93 -1.57 -16.62
CA ARG A 55 11.38 -1.50 -16.78
C ARG A 55 11.91 -2.52 -17.78
N GLU A 56 11.39 -3.74 -17.78
CA GLU A 56 11.72 -4.76 -18.78
C GLU A 56 11.40 -4.30 -20.20
N LYS A 57 10.33 -3.52 -20.37
CA LYS A 57 9.93 -2.94 -21.67
C LYS A 57 10.67 -1.64 -22.04
N GLY A 58 11.65 -1.21 -21.24
CA GLY A 58 12.44 -0.02 -21.49
C GLY A 58 11.82 1.29 -21.01
N TYR A 59 10.74 1.23 -20.23
CA TYR A 59 10.13 2.41 -19.61
C TYR A 59 10.64 2.61 -18.19
N ASP A 60 10.69 3.88 -17.78
CA ASP A 60 10.89 4.25 -16.39
C ASP A 60 9.57 4.62 -15.72
N THR A 61 9.50 4.43 -14.41
CA THR A 61 8.29 4.69 -13.61
C THR A 61 8.64 5.50 -12.37
N CYS A 62 7.70 6.33 -11.93
CA CYS A 62 7.82 7.09 -10.69
C CYS A 62 6.57 6.87 -9.83
N PRO A 63 6.68 6.15 -8.70
CA PRO A 63 5.60 6.04 -7.73
C PRO A 63 5.51 7.32 -6.91
N MET A 64 4.29 7.85 -6.76
CA MET A 64 3.99 9.07 -6.04
C MET A 64 2.91 8.82 -4.99
N GLU A 65 3.17 9.23 -3.75
CA GLU A 65 2.20 9.19 -2.65
C GLU A 65 1.76 10.60 -2.22
N GLY A 66 2.56 11.63 -2.53
CA GLY A 66 2.30 13.03 -2.22
C GLY A 66 1.38 13.72 -3.22
N PHE A 67 0.09 13.33 -3.27
CA PHE A 67 -0.90 13.92 -4.16
C PHE A 67 -2.20 14.28 -3.42
N ASP A 68 -3.00 15.18 -4.01
CA ASP A 68 -4.33 15.52 -3.51
C ASP A 68 -5.34 14.41 -3.89
N SER A 69 -5.56 13.48 -2.97
CA SER A 69 -6.43 12.34 -3.18
C SER A 69 -7.87 12.72 -3.49
N LYS A 70 -8.37 13.86 -2.96
CA LYS A 70 -9.73 14.34 -3.22
C LYS A 70 -9.88 14.76 -4.68
N ARG A 71 -8.93 15.55 -5.19
CA ARG A 71 -8.94 15.99 -6.60
C ARG A 71 -8.77 14.83 -7.56
N VAL A 72 -7.89 13.88 -7.26
CA VAL A 72 -7.71 12.69 -8.08
C VAL A 72 -8.98 11.85 -8.13
N LYS A 73 -9.67 11.67 -7.00
CA LYS A 73 -10.96 10.98 -6.98
C LYS A 73 -12.01 11.68 -7.84
N GLN A 74 -12.10 12.99 -7.75
CA GLN A 74 -13.04 13.77 -8.57
C GLN A 74 -12.73 13.62 -10.06
N LEU A 75 -11.45 13.74 -10.44
CA LEU A 75 -11.01 13.60 -11.82
C LEU A 75 -11.34 12.23 -12.42
N LEU A 76 -11.19 11.17 -11.63
CA LEU A 76 -11.41 9.79 -12.04
C LEU A 76 -12.85 9.30 -11.80
N GLY A 77 -13.74 10.11 -11.25
CA GLY A 77 -15.11 9.72 -10.91
C GLY A 77 -15.19 8.61 -9.85
N LEU A 78 -14.24 8.55 -8.94
CA LEU A 78 -14.20 7.57 -7.84
C LEU A 78 -15.10 7.99 -6.68
N ARG A 79 -15.58 7.01 -5.93
CA ARG A 79 -16.40 7.26 -4.72
C ARG A 79 -15.51 7.78 -3.59
N ASP A 80 -16.08 8.52 -2.67
CA ASP A 80 -15.36 8.99 -1.46
C ASP A 80 -14.81 7.85 -0.61
N SER A 81 -15.49 6.71 -0.59
CA SER A 81 -15.06 5.49 0.10
C SER A 81 -13.87 4.80 -0.53
N ASP A 82 -13.59 5.06 -1.81
CA ASP A 82 -12.48 4.42 -2.52
C ASP A 82 -11.15 5.00 -2.04
N GLN A 83 -10.11 4.18 -2.02
CA GLN A 83 -8.80 4.58 -1.54
C GLN A 83 -7.77 4.47 -2.65
N ILE A 84 -6.95 5.52 -2.78
CA ILE A 84 -5.85 5.54 -3.73
C ILE A 84 -4.58 5.27 -2.93
N THR A 85 -3.87 4.21 -3.27
CA THR A 85 -2.62 3.84 -2.60
C THR A 85 -1.47 4.70 -3.08
N MET A 86 -1.34 4.85 -4.38
CA MET A 86 -0.31 5.66 -5.04
C MET A 86 -0.72 5.98 -6.46
N VAL A 87 -0.08 6.97 -7.04
CA VAL A 87 -0.11 7.25 -8.47
C VAL A 87 1.25 6.84 -9.05
N VAL A 88 1.26 6.11 -10.15
CA VAL A 88 2.50 5.71 -10.81
C VAL A 88 2.52 6.31 -12.20
N SER A 89 3.44 7.24 -12.45
CA SER A 89 3.70 7.70 -13.81
C SER A 89 4.61 6.70 -14.53
N CYS A 90 4.46 6.60 -15.85
CA CYS A 90 5.26 5.72 -16.67
C CYS A 90 5.59 6.42 -18.00
N GLY A 91 6.82 6.33 -18.44
CA GLY A 91 7.26 6.96 -19.69
C GLY A 91 8.71 6.67 -20.05
N VAL A 92 9.14 7.21 -21.19
CA VAL A 92 10.53 7.15 -21.59
C VAL A 92 11.34 8.14 -20.75
N ARG A 93 12.45 7.68 -20.19
CA ARG A 93 13.34 8.50 -19.38
C ARG A 93 13.99 9.61 -20.20
N THR A 94 14.07 10.78 -19.60
CA THR A 94 14.94 11.88 -20.04
C THR A 94 15.94 12.21 -18.93
N ASP A 95 17.10 12.72 -19.30
CA ASP A 95 18.15 13.10 -18.32
C ASP A 95 17.66 14.21 -17.38
N GLU A 96 16.83 15.11 -17.87
CA GLU A 96 16.20 16.19 -17.09
C GLU A 96 15.20 15.71 -16.04
N GLY A 97 14.70 14.47 -16.16
CA GLY A 97 13.77 13.85 -15.22
C GLY A 97 14.43 13.29 -13.95
N VAL A 98 15.74 13.41 -13.80
CA VAL A 98 16.49 12.86 -12.66
C VAL A 98 17.17 13.97 -11.88
N TYR A 99 16.63 14.27 -10.70
CA TYR A 99 17.03 15.44 -9.91
C TYR A 99 18.20 15.23 -8.95
N GLY A 100 18.88 14.11 -8.98
CA GLY A 100 19.98 13.88 -8.09
C GLY A 100 20.61 12.49 -8.20
N GLU A 101 21.69 12.31 -7.48
CA GLU A 101 22.38 11.02 -7.43
C GLU A 101 21.57 9.97 -6.66
N ARG A 102 21.73 8.72 -7.08
CA ARG A 102 21.08 7.59 -6.41
C ARG A 102 21.67 7.38 -5.01
N HIS A 103 20.89 7.71 -3.98
CA HIS A 103 21.27 7.42 -2.60
C HIS A 103 20.68 6.08 -2.12
N ARG A 104 21.47 5.32 -1.36
CA ARG A 104 21.02 4.11 -0.64
C ARG A 104 21.66 4.09 0.75
N VAL A 105 20.86 3.85 1.76
CA VAL A 105 21.38 3.61 3.12
C VAL A 105 22.19 2.31 3.15
N ALA A 106 23.22 2.28 4.00
CA ALA A 106 24.06 1.10 4.16
C ALA A 106 23.22 -0.10 4.66
N ASN A 107 23.49 -1.28 4.13
CA ASN A 107 22.73 -2.50 4.48
C ASN A 107 22.69 -2.75 5.99
N GLY A 108 23.79 -2.52 6.71
CA GLY A 108 23.85 -2.69 8.16
C GLY A 108 22.90 -1.80 8.98
N SER A 109 22.37 -0.71 8.35
CA SER A 109 21.37 0.16 8.99
C SER A 109 19.95 -0.37 8.89
N VAL A 110 19.67 -1.24 7.92
CA VAL A 110 18.30 -1.70 7.60
C VAL A 110 18.14 -3.22 7.69
N ILE A 111 19.24 -3.99 7.63
CA ILE A 111 19.23 -5.45 7.72
C ILE A 111 19.85 -5.87 9.06
N LYS A 112 19.09 -6.59 9.86
CA LYS A 112 19.57 -7.25 11.08
C LYS A 112 19.45 -8.74 10.91
N THR A 113 20.56 -9.46 11.08
CA THR A 113 20.60 -10.93 11.17
C THR A 113 20.48 -11.35 12.65
N HIS A 114 19.63 -12.31 12.91
CA HIS A 114 19.42 -12.89 14.24
C HIS A 114 19.82 -14.35 14.24
#